data_c2723deb903762ddda97e2a2fd321ad5
#
_entry.id   c2723deb903762ddda97e2a2fd321ad5
#
_cell.length_a   1.000
_cell.length_b   1.000
_cell.length_c   1.000
_cell.angle_alpha   90.00
_cell.angle_beta   90.00
_cell.angle_gamma   90.00
#
_symmetry.space_group_name_H-M   'P 1'
#
loop_
_entity.id
_entity.type
_entity.pdbx_description
1 polymer ?
#
loop_
_entity_poly.entity_id
_entity_poly.type
_entity_poly.pdbx_seq_one_letter_code
_entity_poly.pdbx_strand_id
1 'polypeptide(L)' 'MEVTLIEMNYEERIKELISKNNRLGRANIELNQTLKERNATIHNQAQEIKKLKSKVGELKDRLYKVYSS' A
#
# COMPACT_ATOMS: atom_id res chain seq x y z
N MET A 1 -20.90 -43.38 -18.23
CA MET A 1 -21.58 -42.39 -17.40
C MET A 1 -20.72 -41.86 -16.26
N GLU A 2 -19.99 -42.74 -15.57
CA GLU A 2 -19.07 -42.30 -14.50
C GLU A 2 -17.97 -41.36 -14.99
N VAL A 3 -17.41 -41.67 -16.16
CA VAL A 3 -16.35 -40.85 -16.77
C VAL A 3 -16.87 -39.45 -17.11
N THR A 4 -18.09 -39.37 -17.58
CA THR A 4 -18.72 -38.09 -17.93
C THR A 4 -18.95 -37.21 -16.69
N LEU A 5 -19.37 -37.79 -15.58
CA LEU A 5 -19.54 -37.10 -14.30
C LEU A 5 -18.19 -36.57 -13.76
N ILE A 6 -17.14 -37.38 -13.88
CA ILE A 6 -15.79 -36.98 -13.48
C ILE A 6 -15.31 -35.79 -14.35
N GLU A 7 -15.51 -35.87 -15.66
CA GLU A 7 -15.15 -34.77 -16.58
C GLU A 7 -15.91 -33.49 -16.27
N MET A 8 -17.21 -33.57 -15.97
CA MET A 8 -18.02 -32.43 -15.58
C MET A 8 -17.51 -31.78 -14.28
N ASN A 9 -17.13 -32.61 -13.31
CA ASN A 9 -16.57 -32.12 -12.05
C ASN A 9 -15.22 -31.40 -12.27
N TYR A 10 -14.37 -31.92 -13.15
CA TYR A 10 -13.12 -31.29 -13.50
C TYR A 10 -13.34 -29.96 -14.24
N GLU A 11 -14.27 -29.92 -15.17
CA GLU A 11 -14.60 -28.68 -15.89
C GLU A 11 -15.11 -27.59 -14.94
N GLU A 12 -16.00 -27.92 -14.03
CA GLU A 12 -16.51 -27.00 -13.01
C GLU A 12 -15.39 -26.50 -12.12
N ARG A 13 -14.51 -27.38 -11.70
CA ARG A 13 -13.37 -27.05 -10.87
C ARG A 13 -12.42 -26.08 -11.59
N ILE A 14 -12.16 -26.35 -12.86
CA ILE A 14 -11.32 -25.47 -13.68
C ILE A 14 -11.94 -24.09 -13.79
N LYS A 15 -13.24 -23.99 -14.03
CA LYS A 15 -13.96 -22.72 -14.10
C LYS A 15 -13.87 -21.94 -12.78
N GLU A 16 -14.04 -22.62 -11.65
CA GLU A 16 -13.89 -22.02 -10.33
C GLU A 16 -12.50 -21.47 -10.12
N LEU A 17 -11.46 -22.25 -10.48
CA LEU A 17 -10.07 -21.84 -10.33
C LEU A 17 -9.75 -20.63 -11.21
N ILE A 18 -10.23 -20.62 -12.44
CA ILE A 18 -10.06 -19.48 -13.35
C ILE A 18 -10.73 -18.23 -12.76
N SER A 19 -11.94 -18.37 -12.25
CA SER A 19 -12.66 -17.26 -11.61
C SER A 19 -11.91 -16.72 -10.41
N LYS A 20 -11.41 -17.59 -9.54
CA LYS A 20 -10.60 -17.21 -8.38
C LYS A 20 -9.29 -16.52 -8.78
N ASN A 21 -8.61 -17.05 -9.79
CA ASN A 21 -7.38 -16.44 -10.29
C ASN A 21 -7.62 -15.04 -10.85
N ASN A 22 -8.72 -14.85 -11.55
CA ASN A 22 -9.10 -13.54 -12.09
C ASN A 22 -9.37 -12.54 -10.97
N ARG A 23 -10.06 -12.95 -9.90
CA ARG A 23 -10.32 -12.11 -8.73
C ARG A 23 -9.01 -11.75 -8.01
N LEU A 24 -8.14 -12.73 -7.82
CA LEU A 24 -6.84 -12.50 -7.18
C LEU A 24 -5.97 -11.56 -8.00
N GLY A 25 -5.98 -11.71 -9.33
CA GLY A 25 -5.27 -10.81 -10.23
C GLY A 25 -5.72 -9.37 -10.09
N ARG A 26 -7.04 -9.14 -10.05
CA ARG A 26 -7.62 -7.80 -9.85
C ARG A 26 -7.27 -7.23 -8.48
N ALA A 27 -7.41 -8.05 -7.43
CA ALA A 27 -7.06 -7.65 -6.08
C ALA A 27 -5.58 -7.26 -5.98
N ASN A 28 -4.69 -7.99 -6.63
CA ASN A 28 -3.26 -7.68 -6.66
C ASN A 28 -2.98 -6.35 -7.34
N ILE A 29 -3.66 -6.06 -8.44
CA ILE A 29 -3.53 -4.77 -9.14
C ILE A 29 -3.96 -3.63 -8.22
N GLU A 30 -5.10 -3.76 -7.56
CA GLU A 30 -5.62 -2.75 -6.63
C GLU A 30 -4.68 -2.55 -5.43
N LEU A 31 -4.15 -3.63 -4.87
CA LEU A 31 -3.21 -3.57 -3.76
C LEU A 31 -1.91 -2.88 -4.15
N ASN A 32 -1.39 -3.17 -5.33
CA ASN A 32 -0.19 -2.51 -5.85
C ASN A 32 -0.40 -1.02 -6.05
N GLN A 33 -1.57 -0.63 -6.55
CA GLN A 33 -1.95 0.77 -6.70
C GLN A 33 -1.99 1.47 -5.34
N THR A 34 -2.65 0.86 -4.36
CA THR A 34 -2.74 1.37 -3.00
C THR A 34 -1.36 1.51 -2.36
N LEU A 35 -0.48 0.53 -2.56
CA LEU A 35 0.90 0.59 -2.06
C LEU A 35 1.67 1.76 -2.64
N LYS A 36 1.55 2.02 -3.92
CA LYS A 36 2.20 3.17 -4.57
C LYS A 36 1.71 4.49 -3.97
N GLU A 37 0.40 4.63 -3.78
CA GLU A 37 -0.20 5.83 -3.21
C GLU A 37 0.26 6.05 -1.77
N ARG A 38 0.26 5.00 -0.98
CA ARG A 38 0.72 5.06 0.42
C ARG A 38 2.20 5.36 0.53
N ASN A 39 3.02 4.78 -0.34
CA ASN A 39 4.46 5.07 -0.36
C ASN A 39 4.72 6.53 -0.72
N ALA A 40 3.97 7.10 -1.65
CA ALA A 40 4.05 8.52 -1.98
C ALA A 40 3.65 9.39 -0.77
N THR A 41 2.59 9.03 -0.07
CA THR A 41 2.14 9.73 1.14
C THR A 41 3.21 9.66 2.24
N ILE A 42 3.79 8.50 2.48
CA ILE A 42 4.86 8.31 3.48
C ILE A 42 6.06 9.19 3.14
N HIS A 43 6.45 9.22 1.87
CA HIS A 43 7.57 10.05 1.41
C HIS A 43 7.30 11.53 1.66
N ASN A 44 6.11 12.00 1.32
CA ASN A 44 5.71 13.39 1.53
C ASN A 44 5.67 13.76 3.01
N GLN A 45 5.14 12.87 3.84
CA GLN A 45 5.10 13.04 5.29
C GLN A 45 6.50 13.09 5.90
N ALA A 46 7.40 12.23 5.44
CA ALA A 46 8.79 12.21 5.89
C ALA A 46 9.49 13.54 5.58
N GLN A 47 9.25 14.10 4.40
CA GLN A 47 9.79 15.42 4.03
C GLN A 47 9.22 16.54 4.90
N GLU A 48 7.93 16.48 5.17
CA GLU A 48 7.27 17.47 6.01
C GLU A 48 7.78 17.43 7.45
N ILE A 49 7.96 16.23 8.00
CA ILE A 49 8.55 16.03 9.33
C ILE A 49 9.96 16.61 9.37
N LYS A 50 10.76 16.39 8.35
CA LYS A 50 12.11 16.94 8.25
C LYS A 50 12.10 18.46 8.27
N LYS A 51 11.19 19.09 7.54
CA LYS A 51 11.02 20.54 7.53
C LYS A 51 10.59 21.07 8.90
N LEU A 52 9.65 20.40 9.53
CA LEU A 52 9.17 20.80 10.87
C LEU A 52 10.26 20.67 11.93
N LYS A 53 11.05 19.61 11.89
CA LYS A 53 12.21 19.44 12.80
C LYS A 53 13.22 20.56 12.63
N SER A 54 13.52 20.94 11.40
CA SER A 54 14.41 22.04 11.11
C SER A 54 13.86 23.37 11.65
N LYS A 55 12.57 23.61 11.46
CA LYS A 55 11.89 24.81 11.96
C LYS A 55 11.88 24.88 13.49
N VAL A 56 11.62 23.74 14.14
CA VAL A 56 11.67 23.64 15.61
C VAL A 56 13.09 23.95 16.11
N GLY A 57 14.11 23.44 15.42
CA GLY A 57 15.51 23.73 15.75
C GLY A 57 15.82 25.23 15.66
N GLU A 58 15.39 25.88 14.59
CA GLU A 58 15.54 27.34 14.43
C GLU A 58 14.83 28.12 15.53
N LEU A 59 13.63 27.74 15.89
CA LEU A 59 12.87 28.39 16.94
C LEU A 59 13.53 28.22 18.31
N LYS A 60 14.06 27.05 18.60
CA LYS A 60 14.83 26.79 19.83
C LYS A 60 16.07 27.66 19.90
N ASP A 61 16.80 27.81 18.80
CA ASP A 61 18.00 28.65 18.74
C ASP A 61 17.65 30.12 18.97
N ARG A 62 16.58 30.61 18.39
CA ARG A 62 16.10 31.99 18.61
C ARG A 62 15.70 32.22 20.06
N LEU A 63 14.98 31.26 20.63
CA LEU A 63 14.55 31.33 22.03
C LEU A 63 15.75 31.36 22.96
N TYR A 64 16.73 30.51 22.71
CA TYR A 64 17.99 30.46 23.47
C TYR A 64 18.72 31.80 23.42
N LYS A 65 18.84 32.42 22.24
CA LYS A 65 19.47 33.74 22.07
C LYS A 65 18.75 34.83 22.84
N VAL A 66 17.41 34.81 22.84
CA VAL A 66 16.63 35.78 23.61
C VAL A 66 16.89 35.66 25.10
N TYR A 67 16.92 34.45 25.62
CA TYR A 67 17.14 34.20 27.05
C TYR A 67 18.58 34.42 27.48
N SER A 68 19.57 34.25 26.58
CA SER A 68 20.97 34.42 26.91
C SER A 68 21.49 35.86 26.71
N SER A 69 20.71 36.69 26.05
CA SER A 69 21.03 38.10 25.90
C SER A 69 20.45 38.93 27.06
#